data_aaa2410821785188493a06a336690aad
#
_entry.id   aaa2410821785188493a06a336690aad
#
_cell.length_a   1.000
_cell.length_b   1.000
_cell.length_c   1.000
_cell.angle_alpha   90.00
_cell.angle_beta   90.00
_cell.angle_gamma   90.00
#
_symmetry.space_group_name_H-M   'P 1'
#
loop_
_entity.id
_entity.type
_entity.pdbx_description
1 polymer ?
#
loop_
_entity_poly.entity_id
_entity_poly.type
_entity_poly.pdbx_seq_one_letter_code
_entity_poly.pdbx_strand_id
1 'polypeptide(L)'
;MENYYEVSNGEYLISTNPSLLSVDIIHHYLSEESYWAKHIPRVVVEKSITNSLCFGLYRQSEQIGFARLVTDKATFAYLADVFILEKYRGKGLSK
;
A
#
# COMPACT_ATOMS: atom_id res chain seq x y z
N MET A 1 1.17 -22.87 -0.57
CA MET A 1 1.97 -21.85 0.12
C MET A 1 2.18 -20.65 -0.80
N GLU A 2 1.95 -19.47 -0.27
CA GLU A 2 2.14 -18.27 -1.04
C GLU A 2 3.53 -17.69 -0.80
N ASN A 3 4.12 -17.18 -1.87
CA ASN A 3 5.39 -16.49 -1.79
C ASN A 3 5.15 -15.00 -1.89
N TYR A 4 5.74 -14.26 -0.97
CA TYR A 4 5.62 -12.82 -0.97
C TYR A 4 6.94 -12.20 -1.37
N TYR A 5 6.85 -11.09 -2.10
CA TYR A 5 8.01 -10.30 -2.43
C TYR A 5 8.35 -9.43 -1.23
N GLU A 6 9.58 -9.52 -0.74
CA GLU A 6 10.01 -8.69 0.39
C GLU A 6 11.44 -8.25 0.19
N VAL A 7 11.68 -6.95 0.39
CA VAL A 7 13.00 -6.37 0.31
C VAL A 7 13.18 -5.46 1.52
N SER A 8 14.27 -5.63 2.24
CA SER A 8 14.55 -4.78 3.39
C SER A 8 15.85 -4.01 3.15
N ASN A 9 15.92 -2.81 3.72
CA ASN A 9 17.09 -1.95 3.64
C ASN A 9 17.14 -1.14 4.92
N GLY A 10 18.05 -1.51 5.84
CA GLY A 10 18.11 -0.88 7.13
C GLY A 10 16.82 -1.11 7.90
N GLU A 11 16.18 -0.03 8.31
CA GLU A 11 14.96 -0.13 9.10
C GLU A 11 13.69 -0.17 8.24
N TYR A 12 13.85 -0.20 6.90
CA TYR A 12 12.71 -0.15 5.98
C TYR A 12 12.46 -1.52 5.36
N LEU A 13 11.19 -1.83 5.12
CA LEU A 13 10.76 -3.09 4.49
C LEU A 13 9.67 -2.79 3.47
N ILE A 14 9.82 -3.36 2.26
CA ILE A 14 8.76 -3.39 1.26
C ILE A 14 8.27 -4.84 1.19
N SER A 15 6.97 -5.07 1.27
CA SER A 15 6.43 -6.43 1.28
C SER A 15 5.09 -6.48 0.59
N THR A 16 4.83 -7.60 -0.11
CA THR A 16 3.51 -7.87 -0.69
C THR A 16 2.67 -8.78 0.21
N ASN A 17 3.13 -9.08 1.42
CA ASN A 17 2.37 -9.91 2.35
C ASN A 17 1.16 -9.13 2.86
N PRO A 18 -0.08 -9.54 2.48
CA PRO A 18 -1.26 -8.77 2.85
C PRO A 18 -1.52 -8.75 4.35
N SER A 19 -1.02 -9.73 5.09
CA SER A 19 -1.25 -9.75 6.54
C SER A 19 -0.50 -8.66 7.29
N LEU A 20 0.48 -8.01 6.64
CA LEU A 20 1.21 -6.91 7.24
C LEU A 20 0.53 -5.55 7.02
N LEU A 21 -0.44 -5.49 6.12
CA LEU A 21 -1.10 -4.22 5.78
C LEU A 21 -2.01 -3.76 6.92
N SER A 22 -1.98 -2.45 7.17
CA SER A 22 -2.90 -1.83 8.11
C SER A 22 -4.03 -1.19 7.32
N VAL A 23 -5.21 -1.81 7.37
CA VAL A 23 -6.38 -1.26 6.70
C VAL A 23 -6.75 0.10 7.30
N ASP A 24 -6.52 0.28 8.59
CA ASP A 24 -6.81 1.57 9.24
C ASP A 24 -5.99 2.69 8.61
N ILE A 25 -4.68 2.48 8.42
CA ILE A 25 -3.82 3.51 7.82
C ILE A 25 -4.21 3.75 6.37
N ILE A 26 -4.45 2.67 5.61
CA ILE A 26 -4.80 2.79 4.20
C ILE A 26 -6.13 3.52 4.05
N HIS A 27 -7.14 3.12 4.80
CA HIS A 27 -8.46 3.74 4.72
C HIS A 27 -8.39 5.20 5.15
N HIS A 28 -7.68 5.51 6.23
CA HIS A 28 -7.56 6.88 6.69
C HIS A 28 -6.93 7.77 5.61
N TYR A 29 -5.83 7.31 5.02
CA TYR A 29 -5.17 8.11 4.00
C TYR A 29 -6.09 8.32 2.80
N LEU A 30 -6.68 7.24 2.28
CA LEU A 30 -7.51 7.35 1.08
C LEU A 30 -8.73 8.22 1.31
N SER A 31 -9.40 8.06 2.44
CA SER A 31 -10.66 8.78 2.69
C SER A 31 -10.43 10.23 3.12
N GLU A 32 -9.32 10.53 3.80
CA GLU A 32 -9.12 11.83 4.40
C GLU A 32 -8.06 12.68 3.72
N GLU A 33 -7.02 12.05 3.14
CA GLU A 33 -5.88 12.80 2.62
C GLU A 33 -5.73 12.71 1.12
N SER A 34 -6.29 11.69 0.45
CA SER A 34 -6.19 11.62 -0.99
C SER A 34 -7.32 12.44 -1.62
N TYR A 35 -7.05 12.95 -2.83
CA TYR A 35 -8.10 13.64 -3.58
C TYR A 35 -8.85 12.71 -4.53
N TRP A 36 -8.29 11.50 -4.78
CA TRP A 36 -8.90 10.59 -5.76
C TRP A 36 -9.86 9.59 -5.13
N ALA A 37 -9.85 9.43 -3.81
CA ALA A 37 -10.70 8.47 -3.14
C ALA A 37 -11.31 9.05 -1.86
N LYS A 38 -11.58 10.35 -1.87
CA LYS A 38 -12.09 11.04 -0.68
C LYS A 38 -13.40 10.43 -0.22
N HIS A 39 -13.50 10.17 1.09
CA HIS A 39 -14.70 9.60 1.72
C HIS A 39 -15.02 8.18 1.26
N ILE A 40 -14.04 7.45 0.73
CA ILE A 40 -14.26 6.06 0.31
C ILE A 40 -14.66 5.20 1.53
N PRO A 41 -15.70 4.36 1.41
CA PRO A 41 -16.08 3.48 2.53
C PRO A 41 -15.01 2.43 2.80
N ARG A 42 -14.86 2.06 4.09
CA ARG A 42 -13.85 1.07 4.48
C ARG A 42 -14.07 -0.27 3.79
N VAL A 43 -15.32 -0.70 3.61
CA VAL A 43 -15.59 -1.98 2.98
C VAL A 43 -15.09 -2.02 1.53
N VAL A 44 -15.12 -0.89 0.84
CA VAL A 44 -14.61 -0.80 -0.52
C VAL A 44 -13.09 -0.91 -0.51
N VAL A 45 -12.43 -0.27 0.45
CA VAL A 45 -10.99 -0.36 0.58
C VAL A 45 -10.57 -1.81 0.84
N GLU A 46 -11.26 -2.49 1.76
CA GLU A 46 -10.95 -3.88 2.07
C GLU A 46 -11.11 -4.78 0.85
N LYS A 47 -12.17 -4.58 0.09
CA LYS A 47 -12.41 -5.38 -1.10
C LYS A 47 -11.35 -5.13 -2.17
N SER A 48 -10.94 -3.88 -2.33
CA SER A 48 -9.93 -3.55 -3.33
C SER A 48 -8.58 -4.17 -2.97
N ILE A 49 -8.23 -4.19 -1.69
CA ILE A 49 -6.98 -4.82 -1.24
C ILE A 49 -7.01 -6.32 -1.52
N THR A 50 -8.13 -6.97 -1.24
CA THR A 50 -8.26 -8.41 -1.45
C THR A 50 -8.09 -8.79 -2.92
N ASN A 51 -8.52 -7.94 -3.84
CA ASN A 51 -8.54 -8.24 -5.26
C ASN A 51 -7.40 -7.58 -6.05
N SER A 52 -6.38 -7.08 -5.38
CA SER A 52 -5.27 -6.41 -6.03
C SER A 52 -3.95 -6.93 -5.51
N LEU A 53 -2.87 -6.62 -6.23
CA LEU A 53 -1.53 -6.89 -5.73
C LEU A 53 -1.08 -5.63 -4.99
N CYS A 54 -0.86 -5.76 -3.69
CA CYS A 54 -0.58 -4.61 -2.84
C CYS A 54 0.84 -4.68 -2.29
N PHE A 55 1.51 -3.53 -2.27
CA PHE A 55 2.83 -3.37 -1.67
C PHE A 55 2.70 -2.46 -0.47
N GLY A 56 3.21 -2.90 0.68
CA GLY A 56 3.31 -2.04 1.85
C GLY A 56 4.74 -1.61 2.04
N LEU A 57 4.95 -0.39 2.47
CA LEU A 57 6.26 0.11 2.89
C LEU A 57 6.19 0.33 4.38
N TYR A 58 7.17 -0.23 5.10
CA TYR A 58 7.17 -0.21 6.55
C TYR A 58 8.48 0.33 7.07
N ARG A 59 8.42 1.05 8.19
CA ARG A 59 9.58 1.41 8.97
C ARG A 59 9.44 0.69 10.30
N GLN A 60 10.31 -0.29 10.54
CA GLN A 60 10.16 -1.19 11.67
C GLN A 60 8.80 -1.87 11.55
N SER A 61 7.86 -1.70 12.47
CA SER A 61 6.56 -2.35 12.38
C SER A 61 5.45 -1.39 11.96
N GLU A 62 5.78 -0.15 11.60
CA GLU A 62 4.80 0.86 11.23
C GLU A 62 4.67 0.94 9.72
N GLN A 63 3.43 0.86 9.20
CA GLN A 63 3.21 1.06 7.77
C GLN A 63 3.27 2.54 7.47
N ILE A 64 4.15 2.92 6.53
CA ILE A 64 4.34 4.32 6.15
C ILE A 64 4.03 4.59 4.70
N GLY A 65 3.74 3.55 3.91
CA GLY A 65 3.42 3.74 2.51
C GLY A 65 2.64 2.56 1.97
N PHE A 66 2.12 2.73 0.75
CA PHE A 66 1.24 1.74 0.14
C PHE A 66 1.21 1.95 -1.37
N ALA A 67 1.16 0.85 -2.12
CA ALA A 67 0.93 0.87 -3.56
C ALA A 67 0.01 -0.28 -3.92
N ARG A 68 -0.94 -0.03 -4.81
CA ARG A 68 -1.91 -1.05 -5.22
C ARG A 68 -1.90 -1.17 -6.73
N LEU A 69 -1.65 -2.39 -7.21
CA LEU A 69 -1.70 -2.72 -8.63
C LEU A 69 -2.94 -3.56 -8.90
N VAL A 70 -3.74 -3.12 -9.88
CA VAL A 70 -4.82 -3.93 -10.41
C VAL A 70 -4.22 -4.71 -11.57
N THR A 71 -4.16 -6.03 -11.46
CA THR A 71 -3.43 -6.83 -12.43
C THR A 71 -3.99 -8.25 -12.53
N ASP A 72 -3.87 -8.84 -13.72
CA ASP A 72 -4.14 -10.26 -13.90
C ASP A 72 -2.87 -11.09 -13.68
N LYS A 73 -1.77 -10.42 -13.34
CA LYS A 73 -0.48 -11.03 -13.06
C LYS A 73 0.14 -11.71 -14.28
N ALA A 74 -0.29 -11.33 -15.47
CA ALA A 74 0.21 -11.91 -16.71
C ALA A 74 0.40 -10.86 -17.79
N THR A 75 -0.66 -10.15 -18.18
CA THR A 75 -0.63 -9.28 -19.34
C THR A 75 -0.94 -7.83 -19.03
N PHE A 76 -1.49 -7.53 -17.86
CA PHE A 76 -2.00 -6.20 -17.57
C PHE A 76 -1.68 -5.80 -16.12
N ALA A 77 -1.30 -4.54 -15.94
CA ALA A 77 -1.14 -3.97 -14.61
C ALA A 77 -1.50 -2.49 -14.66
N TYR A 78 -2.30 -2.04 -13.71
CA TYR A 78 -2.68 -0.64 -13.58
C TYR A 78 -2.37 -0.18 -12.14
N LEU A 79 -1.55 0.84 -12.03
CA LEU A 79 -1.17 1.40 -10.73
C LEU A 79 -2.29 2.31 -10.26
N ALA A 80 -3.06 1.85 -9.28
CA ALA A 80 -4.29 2.51 -8.88
C ALA A 80 -4.12 3.48 -7.72
N ASP A 81 -3.36 3.07 -6.68
CA ASP A 81 -3.16 3.90 -5.50
C ASP A 81 -1.68 3.86 -5.12
N VAL A 82 -1.09 5.02 -4.85
CA VAL A 82 0.28 5.12 -4.35
C VAL A 82 0.36 6.26 -3.38
N PHE A 83 0.88 6.00 -2.18
CA PHE A 83 1.15 7.10 -1.25
C PHE A 83 2.26 6.74 -0.27
N ILE A 84 2.90 7.79 0.22
CA ILE A 84 3.81 7.73 1.37
C ILE A 84 3.23 8.72 2.38
N LEU A 85 3.17 8.34 3.66
CA LEU A 85 2.67 9.25 4.69
C LEU A 85 3.53 10.52 4.70
N GLU A 86 2.88 11.65 4.91
CA GLU A 86 3.51 12.96 4.71
C GLU A 86 4.80 13.11 5.53
N LYS A 87 4.79 12.65 6.78
CA LYS A 87 5.96 12.81 7.65
C LYS A 87 7.18 12.02 7.17
N TYR A 88 7.00 11.12 6.20
CA TYR A 88 8.10 10.32 5.66
C TYR A 88 8.47 10.73 4.24
N ARG A 89 7.76 11.69 3.66
CA ARG A 89 8.08 12.17 2.31
C ARG A 89 9.37 12.97 2.34
N GLY A 90 10.03 13.02 1.20
CA GLY A 90 11.27 13.76 1.08
C GLY A 90 12.49 13.02 1.56
N LYS A 91 12.34 11.75 1.95
CA LYS A 91 13.46 10.92 2.41
C LYS A 91 13.93 9.96 1.31
N GLY A 92 13.52 10.19 0.07
CA GLY A 92 13.94 9.37 -1.05
C GLY A 92 13.23 8.05 -1.19
N LEU A 93 12.13 7.85 -0.47
CA LEU A 93 11.45 6.56 -0.41
C LEU A 93 10.50 6.31 -1.59
N SER A 94 10.03 7.38 -2.24
CA SER A 94 9.04 7.25 -3.30
C SER A 94 9.55 7.77 -4.65
N LYS A 95 10.82 7.79 -4.82
CA LYS A 95 11.39 8.25 -6.09
C LYS A 95 11.36 7.21 -7.15
#